data_5f730ba3916080e03c50cfb54bef24bb
#
_entry.id   5f730ba3916080e03c50cfb54bef24bb
#
_cell.length_a   1.000
_cell.length_b   1.000
_cell.length_c   1.000
_cell.angle_alpha   90.00
_cell.angle_beta   90.00
_cell.angle_gamma   90.00
#
_symmetry.space_group_name_H-M   'P 1'
#
loop_
_entity.id
_entity.type
_entity.pdbx_description
1 polymer ?
#
loop_
_entity_poly.entity_id
_entity_poly.type
_entity_poly.pdbx_seq_one_letter_code
_entity_poly.pdbx_strand_id
1 'polypeptide(L)'
;MYTRREFGTLSAMAVGGFALGERLGAQVQSTVGGVMVGVQSYSFRALPRTPGGDQSEAIIRAMTTCGLSDCELWSPMLEPARVGGDAGPDARRQARDDLRRWRIETPLAHFEGIRDRFTAAGLTIYGFNYSFNDSFSDEEIDRGFAIARALGAEIITSSATLSAMRRVVPFAERHQMMVAVHNHSNISDPNEFARPESFAAATALSPYVKVNLDIGHFTAANYDAVAYLREHHASITNLHLKDRERDQGPNVPFGEGDTPIREVLELLQRERWPIRAHVEYEYRGAGSPVEEVARCYDYVKRVLA
;
A
#
# COMPACT_ATOMS: atom_id res chain seq x y z
N MET A 1 57.49 21.36 41.36
CA MET A 1 58.17 20.45 40.45
C MET A 1 57.41 19.10 40.52
N TYR A 2 56.61 18.84 39.60
CA TYR A 2 55.88 17.54 39.52
C TYR A 2 56.81 16.51 38.90
N THR A 3 56.81 15.30 39.45
CA THR A 3 57.68 14.23 39.01
C THR A 3 57.12 13.49 37.79
N ARG A 4 57.97 12.91 36.97
CA ARG A 4 57.62 12.15 35.74
C ARG A 4 56.61 10.99 35.92
N ARG A 5 56.24 10.66 37.14
CA ARG A 5 55.25 9.63 37.46
C ARG A 5 53.80 10.15 37.54
N GLU A 6 53.64 11.46 37.79
CA GLU A 6 52.29 12.05 37.87
C GLU A 6 51.73 12.44 36.51
N PHE A 7 52.56 12.52 35.47
CA PHE A 7 52.16 12.79 34.11
C PHE A 7 51.61 11.54 33.39
N GLY A 8 51.83 10.33 33.92
CA GLY A 8 51.39 9.07 33.34
C GLY A 8 49.95 8.68 33.71
N THR A 9 49.31 9.33 34.70
CA THR A 9 48.00 8.94 35.22
C THR A 9 46.87 9.87 34.76
N LEU A 10 47.17 10.95 34.06
CA LEU A 10 46.18 11.89 33.53
C LEU A 10 45.91 11.73 32.02
N SER A 11 46.61 10.82 31.34
CA SER A 11 46.44 10.57 29.89
C SER A 11 45.65 9.30 29.58
N ALA A 12 45.03 8.65 30.55
CA ALA A 12 44.26 7.39 30.34
C ALA A 12 42.74 7.55 30.51
N MET A 13 42.21 8.79 30.63
CA MET A 13 40.78 9.04 30.78
C MET A 13 40.17 9.96 29.70
N ALA A 14 40.71 10.01 28.52
CA ALA A 14 40.17 10.82 27.44
C ALA A 14 40.27 10.16 26.07
N VAL A 15 39.98 8.85 25.95
CA VAL A 15 39.64 8.20 24.68
C VAL A 15 38.56 7.18 24.98
N GLY A 16 37.49 7.63 25.61
CA GLY A 16 36.16 7.02 25.45
C GLY A 16 35.49 7.73 24.28
N GLY A 17 36.09 7.62 23.11
CA GLY A 17 35.42 8.00 21.88
C GLY A 17 34.13 7.20 21.80
N PHE A 18 33.00 7.87 21.91
CA PHE A 18 31.72 7.37 21.43
C PHE A 18 31.95 7.05 19.96
N ALA A 19 32.26 5.80 19.67
CA ALA A 19 31.92 5.19 18.41
C ALA A 19 30.38 5.16 18.38
N LEU A 20 29.79 6.27 17.97
CA LEU A 20 28.55 6.27 17.24
C LEU A 20 28.89 5.48 15.95
N GLY A 21 29.00 4.17 16.09
CA GLY A 21 28.84 3.27 14.97
C GLY A 21 27.47 3.63 14.42
N GLU A 22 27.46 4.22 13.23
CA GLU A 22 26.33 4.17 12.37
C GLU A 22 25.83 2.72 12.42
N ARG A 23 24.80 2.47 13.20
CA ARG A 23 23.94 1.34 12.96
C ARG A 23 23.35 1.67 11.59
N LEU A 24 24.01 1.18 10.54
CA LEU A 24 23.34 0.85 9.30
C LEU A 24 22.04 0.19 9.77
N GLY A 25 20.94 0.90 9.68
CA GLY A 25 19.66 0.47 10.23
C GLY A 25 19.45 -0.94 9.69
N ALA A 26 19.27 -1.91 10.58
CA ALA A 26 18.95 -3.27 10.14
C ALA A 26 17.76 -3.12 9.21
N GLN A 27 17.95 -3.51 7.94
CA GLN A 27 16.95 -3.39 6.90
C GLN A 27 15.70 -4.06 7.44
N VAL A 28 14.64 -3.31 7.65
CA VAL A 28 13.36 -3.86 8.11
C VAL A 28 12.96 -4.90 7.08
N GLN A 29 12.85 -6.15 7.50
CA GLN A 29 12.37 -7.22 6.62
C GLN A 29 11.06 -7.75 7.19
N SER A 30 9.98 -7.51 6.46
CA SER A 30 8.65 -7.99 6.84
C SER A 30 8.25 -9.28 6.13
N THR A 31 9.22 -10.11 5.74
CA THR A 31 8.98 -11.47 5.27
C THR A 31 8.81 -12.39 6.46
N VAL A 32 7.66 -13.05 6.55
CA VAL A 32 7.31 -13.98 7.63
C VAL A 32 6.94 -15.32 7.01
N GLY A 33 7.58 -16.41 7.44
CA GLY A 33 7.32 -17.74 6.88
C GLY A 33 7.50 -17.85 5.35
N GLY A 34 8.30 -16.96 4.75
CA GLY A 34 8.51 -16.90 3.29
C GLY A 34 7.47 -16.05 2.55
N VAL A 35 6.48 -15.48 3.25
CA VAL A 35 5.48 -14.56 2.69
C VAL A 35 5.93 -13.12 2.93
N MET A 36 6.01 -12.31 1.86
CA MET A 36 6.25 -10.87 1.99
C MET A 36 4.98 -10.20 2.50
N VAL A 37 5.07 -9.60 3.68
CA VAL A 37 3.96 -8.87 4.31
C VAL A 37 4.24 -7.38 4.23
N GLY A 38 3.26 -6.63 3.74
CA GLY A 38 3.33 -5.18 3.62
C GLY A 38 2.10 -4.51 4.17
N VAL A 39 1.92 -3.25 3.80
CA VAL A 39 0.76 -2.45 4.19
C VAL A 39 0.23 -1.64 3.01
N GLN A 40 -1.11 -1.62 2.85
CA GLN A 40 -1.78 -0.58 2.08
C GLN A 40 -1.82 0.69 2.94
N SER A 41 -1.19 1.77 2.47
CA SER A 41 -1.00 3.00 3.26
C SER A 41 -2.32 3.70 3.62
N TYR A 42 -3.44 3.38 2.95
CA TYR A 42 -4.78 3.81 3.35
C TYR A 42 -5.10 3.43 4.81
N SER A 43 -4.50 2.39 5.33
CA SER A 43 -4.55 2.02 6.76
C SER A 43 -4.15 3.18 7.69
N PHE A 44 -3.31 4.06 7.20
CA PHE A 44 -2.78 5.23 7.91
C PHE A 44 -3.47 6.56 7.54
N ARG A 45 -4.61 6.52 6.83
CA ARG A 45 -5.33 7.72 6.33
C ARG A 45 -5.70 8.75 7.38
N ALA A 46 -5.86 8.31 8.64
CA ALA A 46 -6.19 9.19 9.77
C ALA A 46 -4.95 9.84 10.44
N LEU A 47 -3.73 9.54 9.98
CA LEU A 47 -2.54 10.21 10.49
C LEU A 47 -2.57 11.69 10.12
N PRO A 48 -2.01 12.57 10.99
CA PRO A 48 -1.95 13.99 10.73
C PRO A 48 -1.23 14.30 9.42
N ARG A 49 -1.81 15.21 8.64
CA ARG A 49 -1.18 15.77 7.45
C ARG A 49 -0.46 17.07 7.80
N THR A 50 0.77 17.22 7.36
CA THR A 50 1.47 18.49 7.43
C THR A 50 0.78 19.50 6.48
N PRO A 51 0.44 20.72 6.94
CA PRO A 51 -0.12 21.76 6.08
C PRO A 51 0.77 22.01 4.86
N GLY A 52 0.19 21.91 3.65
CA GLY A 52 0.92 22.11 2.39
C GLY A 52 1.89 21.00 2.00
N GLY A 53 2.00 19.94 2.81
CA GLY A 53 2.87 18.77 2.54
C GLY A 53 2.11 17.49 2.25
N ASP A 54 2.86 16.46 1.85
CA ASP A 54 2.38 15.09 1.75
C ASP A 54 2.45 14.36 3.11
N GLN A 55 1.96 13.11 3.16
CA GLN A 55 2.00 12.28 4.37
C GLN A 55 3.14 11.23 4.36
N SER A 56 4.06 11.28 3.40
CA SER A 56 5.10 10.24 3.23
C SER A 56 5.95 10.04 4.48
N GLU A 57 6.34 11.11 5.17
CA GLU A 57 7.08 11.05 6.43
C GLU A 57 6.29 10.35 7.55
N ALA A 58 4.97 10.60 7.62
CA ALA A 58 4.11 9.96 8.61
C ALA A 58 3.95 8.46 8.30
N ILE A 59 3.82 8.10 7.02
CA ILE A 59 3.75 6.71 6.56
C ILE A 59 5.06 5.98 6.90
N ILE A 60 6.22 6.57 6.58
CA ILE A 60 7.53 5.99 6.87
C ILE A 60 7.68 5.69 8.36
N ARG A 61 7.36 6.65 9.22
CA ARG A 61 7.42 6.44 10.69
C ARG A 61 6.45 5.35 11.14
N ALA A 62 5.22 5.34 10.63
CA ALA A 62 4.22 4.33 10.97
C ALA A 62 4.68 2.92 10.57
N MET A 63 5.15 2.74 9.34
CA MET A 63 5.65 1.47 8.84
C MET A 63 6.86 0.97 9.64
N THR A 64 7.82 1.86 9.91
CA THR A 64 9.00 1.52 10.71
C THR A 64 8.60 1.10 12.13
N THR A 65 7.63 1.79 12.74
CA THR A 65 7.10 1.44 14.07
C THR A 65 6.42 0.07 14.07
N CYS A 66 5.67 -0.26 13.02
CA CYS A 66 5.02 -1.57 12.86
C CYS A 66 6.01 -2.69 12.47
N GLY A 67 7.22 -2.36 12.00
CA GLY A 67 8.18 -3.33 11.48
C GLY A 67 7.82 -3.85 10.08
N LEU A 68 7.11 -3.06 9.27
CA LEU A 68 6.71 -3.38 7.90
C LEU A 68 7.63 -2.67 6.91
N SER A 69 8.11 -3.40 5.89
CA SER A 69 9.08 -2.88 4.90
C SER A 69 8.53 -2.69 3.51
N ASP A 70 7.33 -3.19 3.23
CA ASP A 70 6.72 -3.19 1.89
C ASP A 70 5.42 -2.37 1.88
N CYS A 71 5.27 -1.49 0.90
CA CYS A 71 4.18 -0.52 0.85
C CYS A 71 3.42 -0.56 -0.47
N GLU A 72 2.10 -0.60 -0.37
CA GLU A 72 1.20 -0.13 -1.42
C GLU A 72 0.79 1.30 -1.08
N LEU A 73 1.32 2.27 -1.83
CA LEU A 73 1.22 3.69 -1.50
C LEU A 73 -0.02 4.32 -2.13
N TRP A 74 -0.98 4.73 -1.32
CA TRP A 74 -2.23 5.33 -1.75
C TRP A 74 -2.05 6.80 -2.16
N SER A 75 -2.35 7.12 -3.42
CA SER A 75 -2.07 8.44 -4.03
C SER A 75 -2.63 9.64 -3.26
N PRO A 76 -3.85 9.60 -2.66
CA PRO A 76 -4.36 10.75 -1.91
C PRO A 76 -3.53 11.16 -0.69
N MET A 77 -2.65 10.28 -0.19
CA MET A 77 -1.72 10.67 0.89
C MET A 77 -0.55 11.53 0.39
N LEU A 78 -0.29 11.50 -0.91
CA LEU A 78 0.71 12.35 -1.58
C LEU A 78 0.11 13.61 -2.20
N GLU A 79 -1.16 13.56 -2.55
CA GLU A 79 -1.90 14.63 -3.24
C GLU A 79 -2.28 15.77 -2.29
N PRO A 80 -2.61 16.97 -2.79
CA PRO A 80 -3.19 18.04 -1.98
C PRO A 80 -4.42 17.57 -1.21
N ALA A 81 -4.65 18.16 -0.03
CA ALA A 81 -5.80 17.80 0.79
C ALA A 81 -7.11 18.02 0.00
N ARG A 82 -7.99 17.04 0.06
CA ARG A 82 -9.30 17.12 -0.59
C ARG A 82 -10.18 18.14 0.12
N VAL A 83 -11.05 18.81 -0.62
CA VAL A 83 -12.11 19.64 -0.04
C VAL A 83 -13.08 18.76 0.77
N GLY A 84 -13.61 19.33 1.86
CA GLY A 84 -14.55 18.62 2.73
C GLY A 84 -15.83 18.19 2.03
N GLY A 85 -16.50 17.19 2.59
CA GLY A 85 -17.75 16.64 2.06
C GLY A 85 -18.89 17.65 1.94
N ASP A 86 -18.84 18.72 2.75
CA ASP A 86 -19.85 19.80 2.75
C ASP A 86 -19.63 20.86 1.65
N ALA A 87 -18.57 20.75 0.85
CA ALA A 87 -18.31 21.66 -0.24
C ALA A 87 -19.42 21.58 -1.32
N GLY A 88 -19.86 22.72 -1.80
CA GLY A 88 -20.85 22.81 -2.87
C GLY A 88 -20.33 22.25 -4.20
N PRO A 89 -21.24 22.03 -5.20
CA PRO A 89 -20.87 21.41 -6.48
C PRO A 89 -19.74 22.14 -7.23
N ASP A 90 -19.74 23.46 -7.21
CA ASP A 90 -18.72 24.28 -7.89
C ASP A 90 -17.35 24.15 -7.22
N ALA A 91 -17.30 24.17 -5.87
CA ALA A 91 -16.06 23.96 -5.12
C ALA A 91 -15.49 22.55 -5.36
N ARG A 92 -16.34 21.52 -5.45
CA ARG A 92 -15.91 20.17 -5.79
C ARG A 92 -15.38 20.07 -7.23
N ARG A 93 -15.97 20.77 -8.18
CA ARG A 93 -15.50 20.84 -9.57
C ARG A 93 -14.14 21.51 -9.62
N GLN A 94 -14.02 22.69 -9.01
CA GLN A 94 -12.74 23.41 -8.93
C GLN A 94 -11.64 22.55 -8.30
N ALA A 95 -11.93 21.87 -7.19
CA ALA A 95 -10.97 20.99 -6.52
C ALA A 95 -10.52 19.81 -7.41
N ARG A 96 -11.43 19.25 -8.23
CA ARG A 96 -11.05 18.22 -9.21
C ARG A 96 -10.11 18.77 -10.29
N ASP A 97 -10.41 19.97 -10.80
CA ASP A 97 -9.58 20.62 -11.82
C ASP A 97 -8.21 21.02 -11.28
N ASP A 98 -8.14 21.49 -10.03
CA ASP A 98 -6.89 21.80 -9.35
C ASP A 98 -6.06 20.54 -9.07
N LEU A 99 -6.71 19.44 -8.66
CA LEU A 99 -6.04 18.16 -8.46
C LEU A 99 -5.50 17.59 -9.78
N ARG A 100 -6.28 17.68 -10.87
CA ARG A 100 -5.83 17.29 -12.21
C ARG A 100 -4.59 18.06 -12.61
N ARG A 101 -4.62 19.38 -12.45
CA ARG A 101 -3.49 20.26 -12.75
C ARG A 101 -2.27 19.87 -11.91
N TRP A 102 -2.45 19.68 -10.61
CA TRP A 102 -1.38 19.26 -9.72
C TRP A 102 -0.74 17.93 -10.16
N ARG A 103 -1.54 16.92 -10.52
CA ARG A 103 -1.05 15.63 -11.00
C ARG A 103 -0.20 15.76 -12.26
N ILE A 104 -0.65 16.59 -13.20
CA ILE A 104 0.02 16.79 -14.49
C ILE A 104 1.29 17.63 -14.34
N GLU A 105 1.23 18.73 -13.58
CA GLU A 105 2.29 19.74 -13.53
C GLU A 105 3.35 19.47 -12.45
N THR A 106 3.05 18.70 -11.40
CA THR A 106 4.03 18.42 -10.33
C THR A 106 5.27 17.73 -10.91
N PRO A 107 6.48 18.29 -10.72
CA PRO A 107 7.70 17.68 -11.25
C PRO A 107 7.91 16.25 -10.76
N LEU A 108 8.38 15.35 -11.63
CA LEU A 108 8.67 13.95 -11.24
C LEU A 108 9.71 13.87 -10.13
N ALA A 109 10.63 14.82 -10.05
CA ALA A 109 11.62 14.94 -8.96
C ALA A 109 10.98 15.01 -7.55
N HIS A 110 9.74 15.51 -7.42
CA HIS A 110 8.99 15.46 -6.17
C HIS A 110 8.73 14.00 -5.73
N PHE A 111 8.30 13.17 -6.67
CA PHE A 111 8.01 11.75 -6.41
C PHE A 111 9.29 10.92 -6.25
N GLU A 112 10.35 11.25 -6.98
CA GLU A 112 11.68 10.68 -6.79
C GLU A 112 12.21 10.97 -5.38
N GLY A 113 12.01 12.18 -4.87
CA GLY A 113 12.35 12.54 -3.49
C GLY A 113 11.56 11.75 -2.44
N ILE A 114 10.30 11.39 -2.72
CA ILE A 114 9.50 10.50 -1.86
C ILE A 114 10.11 9.10 -1.87
N ARG A 115 10.38 8.53 -3.05
CA ARG A 115 11.07 7.24 -3.19
C ARG A 115 12.36 7.20 -2.37
N ASP A 116 13.19 8.23 -2.51
CA ASP A 116 14.49 8.29 -1.86
C ASP A 116 14.36 8.29 -0.32
N ARG A 117 13.31 8.95 0.24
CA ARG A 117 13.02 8.90 1.67
C ARG A 117 12.59 7.49 2.13
N PHE A 118 11.75 6.79 1.37
CA PHE A 118 11.38 5.40 1.65
C PHE A 118 12.62 4.50 1.62
N THR A 119 13.42 4.60 0.57
CA THR A 119 14.65 3.82 0.40
C THR A 119 15.65 4.08 1.53
N ALA A 120 15.84 5.34 1.93
CA ALA A 120 16.72 5.71 3.05
C ALA A 120 16.26 5.11 4.39
N ALA A 121 14.94 4.88 4.55
CA ALA A 121 14.37 4.20 5.70
C ALA A 121 14.38 2.66 5.59
N GLY A 122 14.93 2.10 4.51
CA GLY A 122 14.92 0.66 4.25
C GLY A 122 13.56 0.10 3.84
N LEU A 123 12.68 0.95 3.31
CA LEU A 123 11.32 0.60 2.89
C LEU A 123 11.21 0.57 1.36
N THR A 124 10.32 -0.26 0.85
CA THR A 124 10.02 -0.41 -0.58
C THR A 124 8.62 0.06 -0.89
N ILE A 125 8.44 0.84 -1.94
CA ILE A 125 7.14 1.11 -2.54
C ILE A 125 6.93 0.07 -3.64
N TYR A 126 6.18 -0.98 -3.32
CA TYR A 126 5.87 -2.03 -4.28
C TYR A 126 4.80 -1.61 -5.28
N GLY A 127 3.71 -1.07 -4.76
CA GLY A 127 2.57 -0.63 -5.56
C GLY A 127 2.27 0.84 -5.35
N PHE A 128 1.90 1.52 -6.43
CA PHE A 128 1.31 2.85 -6.37
C PHE A 128 -0.20 2.71 -6.57
N ASN A 129 -0.99 2.94 -5.50
CA ASN A 129 -2.44 2.89 -5.61
C ASN A 129 -2.97 4.19 -6.21
N TYR A 130 -3.33 4.11 -7.50
CA TYR A 130 -3.86 5.22 -8.28
C TYR A 130 -5.17 4.80 -8.93
N SER A 131 -6.28 5.15 -8.27
CA SER A 131 -7.62 4.66 -8.63
C SER A 131 -8.17 5.39 -9.85
N PHE A 132 -7.88 4.87 -11.02
CA PHE A 132 -8.39 5.36 -12.29
C PHE A 132 -9.92 5.31 -12.33
N ASN A 133 -10.53 6.34 -12.91
CA ASN A 133 -11.97 6.40 -13.14
C ASN A 133 -12.29 7.13 -14.45
N ASP A 134 -13.54 7.08 -14.86
CA ASP A 134 -13.99 7.63 -16.14
C ASP A 134 -13.83 9.15 -16.28
N SER A 135 -13.62 9.89 -15.17
CA SER A 135 -13.39 11.34 -15.18
C SER A 135 -11.93 11.73 -15.44
N PHE A 136 -11.00 10.77 -15.42
CA PHE A 136 -9.59 11.04 -15.72
C PHE A 136 -9.42 11.41 -17.19
N SER A 137 -8.60 12.43 -17.47
CA SER A 137 -8.12 12.67 -18.84
C SER A 137 -7.07 11.64 -19.23
N ASP A 138 -6.83 11.48 -20.53
CA ASP A 138 -5.79 10.60 -21.01
C ASP A 138 -4.40 11.04 -20.53
N GLU A 139 -4.19 12.36 -20.39
CA GLU A 139 -2.98 12.92 -19.83
C GLU A 139 -2.80 12.58 -18.34
N GLU A 140 -3.88 12.61 -17.53
CA GLU A 140 -3.83 12.15 -16.14
C GLU A 140 -3.52 10.66 -16.04
N ILE A 141 -4.08 9.84 -16.95
CA ILE A 141 -3.79 8.41 -17.00
C ILE A 141 -2.31 8.20 -17.28
N ASP A 142 -1.80 8.81 -18.35
CA ASP A 142 -0.38 8.73 -18.74
C ASP A 142 0.56 9.19 -17.61
N ARG A 143 0.19 10.29 -16.98
CA ARG A 143 0.96 10.86 -15.86
C ARG A 143 1.01 9.93 -14.65
N GLY A 144 -0.05 9.18 -14.37
CA GLY A 144 -0.10 8.18 -13.30
C GLY A 144 1.00 7.13 -13.44
N PHE A 145 1.26 6.65 -14.65
CA PHE A 145 2.35 5.70 -14.93
C PHE A 145 3.74 6.35 -14.74
N ALA A 146 3.91 7.60 -15.18
CA ALA A 146 5.15 8.32 -14.96
C ALA A 146 5.44 8.55 -13.47
N ILE A 147 4.41 8.89 -12.69
CA ILE A 147 4.49 9.04 -11.22
C ILE A 147 4.85 7.70 -10.56
N ALA A 148 4.18 6.60 -10.92
CA ALA A 148 4.49 5.27 -10.39
C ALA A 148 5.96 4.91 -10.61
N ARG A 149 6.48 5.17 -11.80
CA ARG A 149 7.90 4.95 -12.14
C ARG A 149 8.83 5.82 -11.32
N ALA A 150 8.52 7.11 -11.13
CA ALA A 150 9.32 8.03 -10.31
C ALA A 150 9.34 7.62 -8.84
N LEU A 151 8.23 7.09 -8.33
CA LEU A 151 8.14 6.48 -6.99
C LEU A 151 8.91 5.15 -6.88
N GLY A 152 9.38 4.56 -7.98
CA GLY A 152 10.02 3.26 -8.00
C GLY A 152 9.05 2.10 -7.81
N ALA A 153 7.74 2.32 -7.98
CA ALA A 153 6.73 1.27 -7.86
C ALA A 153 6.85 0.26 -9.02
N GLU A 154 6.71 -1.02 -8.70
CA GLU A 154 6.71 -2.11 -9.67
C GLU A 154 5.40 -2.19 -10.44
N ILE A 155 4.29 -1.85 -9.79
CA ILE A 155 2.93 -1.92 -10.33
C ILE A 155 2.10 -0.71 -9.94
N ILE A 156 1.03 -0.47 -10.68
CA ILE A 156 -0.10 0.35 -10.22
C ILE A 156 -1.18 -0.57 -9.69
N THR A 157 -1.72 -0.30 -8.49
CA THR A 157 -2.96 -0.90 -8.03
C THR A 157 -4.11 0.10 -8.18
N SER A 158 -5.32 -0.37 -8.44
CA SER A 158 -6.40 0.56 -8.78
C SER A 158 -7.78 0.03 -8.41
N SER A 159 -8.52 0.79 -7.60
CA SER A 159 -9.97 0.65 -7.43
C SER A 159 -10.67 1.30 -8.63
N ALA A 160 -10.47 0.73 -9.83
CA ALA A 160 -11.06 1.22 -11.06
C ALA A 160 -12.42 0.60 -11.33
N THR A 161 -13.08 1.06 -12.39
CA THR A 161 -14.22 0.38 -13.01
C THR A 161 -13.77 -0.37 -14.28
N LEU A 162 -14.56 -1.31 -14.76
CA LEU A 162 -14.25 -2.03 -15.99
C LEU A 162 -14.22 -1.09 -17.21
N SER A 163 -15.08 -0.05 -17.23
CA SER A 163 -15.07 0.99 -18.27
C SER A 163 -13.76 1.79 -18.26
N ALA A 164 -13.31 2.21 -17.09
CA ALA A 164 -12.05 2.93 -16.93
C ALA A 164 -10.86 2.07 -17.37
N MET A 165 -10.84 0.78 -17.02
CA MET A 165 -9.75 -0.12 -17.41
C MET A 165 -9.58 -0.26 -18.91
N ARG A 166 -10.66 -0.25 -19.70
CA ARG A 166 -10.56 -0.25 -21.17
C ARG A 166 -9.79 0.95 -21.73
N ARG A 167 -9.87 2.10 -21.05
CA ARG A 167 -9.10 3.30 -21.40
C ARG A 167 -7.66 3.24 -20.88
N VAL A 168 -7.42 2.59 -19.75
CA VAL A 168 -6.11 2.48 -19.10
C VAL A 168 -5.18 1.50 -19.82
N VAL A 169 -5.72 0.42 -20.39
CA VAL A 169 -4.95 -0.66 -21.04
C VAL A 169 -3.92 -0.16 -22.07
N PRO A 170 -4.23 0.72 -23.03
CA PRO A 170 -3.24 1.21 -23.99
C PRO A 170 -2.05 1.92 -23.33
N PHE A 171 -2.26 2.55 -22.17
CA PHE A 171 -1.20 3.20 -21.39
C PHE A 171 -0.36 2.16 -20.64
N ALA A 172 -0.99 1.15 -20.02
CA ALA A 172 -0.30 0.06 -19.36
C ALA A 172 0.66 -0.66 -20.31
N GLU A 173 0.21 -0.96 -21.52
CA GLU A 173 1.03 -1.56 -22.58
C GLU A 173 2.17 -0.65 -23.04
N ARG A 174 1.90 0.64 -23.29
CA ARG A 174 2.92 1.62 -23.70
C ARG A 174 4.00 1.80 -22.63
N HIS A 175 3.61 1.86 -21.37
CA HIS A 175 4.53 2.00 -20.24
C HIS A 175 5.14 0.67 -19.81
N GLN A 176 4.69 -0.47 -20.32
CA GLN A 176 5.10 -1.81 -19.89
C GLN A 176 5.03 -1.95 -18.36
N MET A 177 3.91 -1.53 -17.78
CA MET A 177 3.68 -1.55 -16.34
C MET A 177 2.34 -2.21 -16.02
N MET A 178 2.34 -3.16 -15.11
CA MET A 178 1.13 -3.84 -14.68
C MET A 178 0.18 -2.92 -13.94
N VAL A 179 -1.12 -3.10 -14.18
CA VAL A 179 -2.19 -2.49 -13.41
C VAL A 179 -3.00 -3.60 -12.76
N ALA A 180 -2.94 -3.70 -11.44
CA ALA A 180 -3.66 -4.68 -10.65
C ALA A 180 -4.99 -4.09 -10.15
N VAL A 181 -6.10 -4.61 -10.66
CA VAL A 181 -7.43 -4.14 -10.29
C VAL A 181 -7.81 -4.66 -8.91
N HIS A 182 -8.27 -3.75 -8.06
CA HIS A 182 -8.71 -4.01 -6.69
C HIS A 182 -10.23 -4.12 -6.65
N ASN A 183 -10.76 -5.12 -5.93
CA ASN A 183 -12.19 -5.29 -5.76
C ASN A 183 -12.74 -4.62 -4.52
N HIS A 184 -14.00 -4.21 -4.64
CA HIS A 184 -14.91 -3.98 -3.51
C HIS A 184 -15.93 -5.12 -3.39
N SER A 185 -17.05 -4.87 -2.70
CA SER A 185 -18.07 -5.90 -2.46
C SER A 185 -19.43 -5.59 -3.07
N ASN A 186 -19.58 -4.48 -3.80
CA ASN A 186 -20.86 -4.09 -4.40
C ASN A 186 -21.17 -4.91 -5.67
N ILE A 187 -21.78 -6.07 -5.49
CA ILE A 187 -22.17 -6.97 -6.57
C ILE A 187 -23.35 -6.46 -7.42
N SER A 188 -24.00 -5.36 -7.04
CA SER A 188 -25.12 -4.81 -7.81
C SER A 188 -24.67 -3.97 -9.00
N ASP A 189 -23.45 -3.44 -8.99
CA ASP A 189 -22.88 -2.68 -10.11
C ASP A 189 -22.06 -3.61 -11.01
N PRO A 190 -22.49 -3.86 -12.26
CA PRO A 190 -21.75 -4.71 -13.19
C PRO A 190 -20.44 -4.07 -13.69
N ASN A 191 -20.23 -2.78 -13.47
CA ASN A 191 -19.03 -2.05 -13.85
C ASN A 191 -17.96 -2.07 -12.76
N GLU A 192 -18.30 -2.51 -11.54
CA GLU A 192 -17.37 -2.59 -10.42
C GLU A 192 -16.66 -3.95 -10.37
N PHE A 193 -15.44 -3.96 -9.86
CA PHE A 193 -14.71 -5.21 -9.56
C PHE A 193 -15.21 -5.76 -8.24
N ALA A 194 -16.24 -6.61 -8.27
CA ALA A 194 -16.82 -7.25 -7.10
C ALA A 194 -17.11 -8.75 -7.31
N ARG A 195 -16.91 -9.22 -8.55
CA ARG A 195 -17.24 -10.60 -8.96
C ARG A 195 -16.07 -11.24 -9.71
N PRO A 196 -15.90 -12.58 -9.67
CA PRO A 196 -14.90 -13.28 -10.47
C PRO A 196 -14.96 -12.93 -11.95
N GLU A 197 -16.17 -12.79 -12.52
CA GLU A 197 -16.38 -12.47 -13.92
C GLU A 197 -15.86 -11.08 -14.31
N SER A 198 -15.91 -10.10 -13.40
CA SER A 198 -15.36 -8.78 -13.67
C SER A 198 -13.83 -8.80 -13.73
N PHE A 199 -13.17 -9.60 -12.89
CA PHE A 199 -11.73 -9.84 -13.00
C PHE A 199 -11.36 -10.56 -14.30
N ALA A 200 -12.10 -11.61 -14.67
CA ALA A 200 -11.88 -12.32 -15.91
C ALA A 200 -12.03 -11.39 -17.13
N ALA A 201 -13.05 -10.53 -17.13
CA ALA A 201 -13.26 -9.55 -18.20
C ALA A 201 -12.11 -8.52 -18.28
N ALA A 202 -11.54 -8.09 -17.16
CA ALA A 202 -10.44 -7.14 -17.15
C ALA A 202 -9.11 -7.79 -17.57
N THR A 203 -8.76 -8.94 -17.01
CA THR A 203 -7.50 -9.65 -17.33
C THR A 203 -7.44 -10.13 -18.77
N ALA A 204 -8.60 -10.35 -19.41
CA ALA A 204 -8.69 -10.66 -20.83
C ALA A 204 -8.35 -9.45 -21.74
N LEU A 205 -8.34 -8.21 -21.22
CA LEU A 205 -8.03 -7.02 -22.03
C LEU A 205 -6.55 -6.94 -22.40
N SER A 206 -5.65 -7.37 -21.51
CA SER A 206 -4.19 -7.26 -21.73
C SER A 206 -3.42 -8.10 -20.70
N PRO A 207 -2.25 -8.65 -21.02
CA PRO A 207 -1.36 -9.30 -20.08
C PRO A 207 -0.83 -8.35 -18.98
N TYR A 208 -0.93 -7.05 -19.17
CA TYR A 208 -0.58 -6.02 -18.18
C TYR A 208 -1.70 -5.78 -17.16
N VAL A 209 -2.89 -6.32 -17.33
CA VAL A 209 -3.95 -6.26 -16.32
C VAL A 209 -3.82 -7.46 -15.39
N LYS A 210 -3.73 -7.17 -14.11
CA LYS A 210 -3.58 -8.14 -13.01
C LYS A 210 -4.62 -7.89 -11.94
N VAL A 211 -4.58 -8.67 -10.87
CA VAL A 211 -5.52 -8.59 -9.75
C VAL A 211 -4.78 -8.25 -8.46
N ASN A 212 -5.25 -7.25 -7.76
CA ASN A 212 -5.02 -7.01 -6.35
C ASN A 212 -6.27 -7.50 -5.61
N LEU A 213 -6.23 -8.72 -5.07
CA LEU A 213 -7.40 -9.34 -4.47
C LEU A 213 -7.59 -8.89 -3.02
N ASP A 214 -8.62 -8.10 -2.75
CA ASP A 214 -9.08 -7.86 -1.38
C ASP A 214 -9.93 -9.04 -0.93
N ILE A 215 -9.36 -9.87 -0.05
CA ILE A 215 -10.01 -11.09 0.43
C ILE A 215 -11.19 -10.80 1.36
N GLY A 216 -11.18 -9.67 2.07
CA GLY A 216 -12.28 -9.25 2.94
C GLY A 216 -13.50 -8.79 2.14
N HIS A 217 -13.29 -7.93 1.14
CA HIS A 217 -14.37 -7.53 0.24
C HIS A 217 -14.92 -8.71 -0.55
N PHE A 218 -14.06 -9.65 -0.95
CA PHE A 218 -14.46 -10.85 -1.67
C PHE A 218 -15.33 -11.77 -0.80
N THR A 219 -14.94 -11.93 0.48
CA THR A 219 -15.72 -12.67 1.47
C THR A 219 -17.07 -12.00 1.76
N ALA A 220 -17.09 -10.67 1.93
CA ALA A 220 -18.32 -9.92 2.15
C ALA A 220 -19.29 -10.00 0.95
N ALA A 221 -18.77 -10.20 -0.26
CA ALA A 221 -19.56 -10.51 -1.45
C ALA A 221 -19.96 -11.99 -1.56
N ASN A 222 -19.70 -12.82 -0.55
CA ASN A 222 -19.99 -14.24 -0.43
C ASN A 222 -19.21 -15.15 -1.39
N TYR A 223 -18.04 -14.71 -1.85
CA TYR A 223 -17.13 -15.54 -2.65
C TYR A 223 -16.08 -16.25 -1.78
N ASP A 224 -15.54 -17.34 -2.30
CA ASP A 224 -14.47 -18.12 -1.68
C ASP A 224 -13.09 -17.59 -2.14
N ALA A 225 -12.42 -16.84 -1.27
CA ALA A 225 -11.12 -16.25 -1.56
C ALA A 225 -10.01 -17.32 -1.69
N VAL A 226 -10.09 -18.43 -0.94
CA VAL A 226 -9.09 -19.51 -1.01
C VAL A 226 -9.18 -20.26 -2.32
N ALA A 227 -10.41 -20.61 -2.75
CA ALA A 227 -10.65 -21.26 -4.04
C ALA A 227 -10.21 -20.37 -5.20
N TYR A 228 -10.60 -19.08 -5.16
CA TYR A 228 -10.21 -18.12 -6.20
C TYR A 228 -8.69 -17.93 -6.29
N LEU A 229 -8.01 -17.80 -5.14
CA LEU A 229 -6.57 -17.67 -5.09
C LEU A 229 -5.86 -18.91 -5.70
N ARG A 230 -6.33 -20.12 -5.38
CA ARG A 230 -5.77 -21.36 -5.95
C ARG A 230 -5.89 -21.41 -7.47
N GLU A 231 -7.04 -21.03 -8.00
CA GLU A 231 -7.30 -21.09 -9.44
C GLU A 231 -6.61 -19.98 -10.22
N HIS A 232 -6.50 -18.77 -9.63
CA HIS A 232 -6.09 -17.58 -10.36
C HIS A 232 -4.77 -16.95 -9.89
N HIS A 233 -3.98 -17.64 -9.03
CA HIS A 233 -2.74 -17.10 -8.44
C HIS A 233 -1.77 -16.47 -9.45
N ALA A 234 -1.67 -16.99 -10.68
CA ALA A 234 -0.81 -16.45 -11.74
C ALA A 234 -1.21 -15.04 -12.22
N SER A 235 -2.45 -14.65 -11.97
CA SER A 235 -2.97 -13.32 -12.30
C SER A 235 -2.99 -12.36 -11.11
N ILE A 236 -2.70 -12.84 -9.90
CA ILE A 236 -2.74 -12.04 -8.66
C ILE A 236 -1.34 -11.57 -8.32
N THR A 237 -1.17 -10.27 -8.15
CA THR A 237 0.12 -9.65 -7.77
C THR A 237 0.27 -9.49 -6.26
N ASN A 238 -0.81 -9.10 -5.60
CA ASN A 238 -0.88 -8.88 -4.17
C ASN A 238 -2.31 -9.06 -3.65
N LEU A 239 -2.40 -9.21 -2.33
CA LEU A 239 -3.66 -9.31 -1.61
C LEU A 239 -3.81 -8.10 -0.68
N HIS A 240 -5.05 -7.64 -0.47
CA HIS A 240 -5.38 -6.91 0.74
C HIS A 240 -5.89 -7.90 1.79
N LEU A 241 -5.18 -7.94 2.91
CA LEU A 241 -5.61 -8.65 4.11
C LEU A 241 -6.53 -7.73 4.89
N LYS A 242 -7.79 -8.07 4.88
CA LYS A 242 -8.88 -7.37 5.56
C LYS A 242 -9.83 -8.41 6.12
N ASP A 243 -10.33 -8.23 7.32
CA ASP A 243 -11.34 -9.11 7.89
C ASP A 243 -12.72 -8.46 7.82
N ARG A 244 -13.67 -9.20 7.30
CA ARG A 244 -15.06 -8.78 7.16
C ARG A 244 -16.02 -9.95 7.44
N GLU A 245 -17.20 -9.60 7.87
CA GLU A 245 -18.31 -10.53 7.90
C GLU A 245 -18.94 -10.68 6.50
N ARG A 246 -19.55 -11.86 6.24
CA ARG A 246 -20.29 -12.15 5.01
C ARG A 246 -21.50 -11.23 4.83
N ASP A 247 -22.23 -11.39 3.73
CA ASP A 247 -23.47 -10.69 3.41
C ASP A 247 -23.37 -9.17 3.52
N GLN A 248 -22.29 -8.60 2.93
CA GLN A 248 -21.95 -7.16 2.99
C GLN A 248 -21.73 -6.67 4.42
N GLY A 249 -21.34 -7.56 5.34
CA GLY A 249 -21.11 -7.25 6.74
C GLY A 249 -19.93 -6.29 6.97
N PRO A 250 -19.76 -5.77 8.19
CA PRO A 250 -18.75 -4.78 8.53
C PRO A 250 -17.32 -5.31 8.46
N ASN A 251 -16.36 -4.38 8.45
CA ASN A 251 -14.97 -4.67 8.75
C ASN A 251 -14.82 -4.91 10.25
N VAL A 252 -14.05 -5.94 10.62
CA VAL A 252 -13.80 -6.35 12.02
C VAL A 252 -12.30 -6.61 12.23
N PRO A 253 -11.83 -6.70 13.49
CA PRO A 253 -10.44 -7.08 13.77
C PRO A 253 -10.10 -8.45 13.20
N PHE A 254 -8.83 -8.65 12.79
CA PHE A 254 -8.37 -9.91 12.21
C PHE A 254 -8.62 -11.11 13.11
N GLY A 255 -9.33 -12.10 12.58
CA GLY A 255 -9.76 -13.32 13.25
C GLY A 255 -11.11 -13.24 13.94
N GLU A 256 -11.84 -12.14 13.82
CA GLU A 256 -13.18 -11.96 14.39
C GLU A 256 -14.29 -12.03 13.32
N GLY A 257 -13.92 -12.00 12.02
CA GLY A 257 -14.85 -12.08 10.89
C GLY A 257 -14.85 -13.43 10.19
N ASP A 258 -15.39 -13.42 8.98
CA ASP A 258 -15.56 -14.60 8.13
C ASP A 258 -14.47 -14.73 7.06
N THR A 259 -13.55 -13.76 6.98
CA THR A 259 -12.48 -13.79 5.96
C THR A 259 -11.47 -14.88 6.31
N PRO A 260 -11.17 -15.82 5.40
CA PRO A 260 -10.27 -16.93 5.65
C PRO A 260 -8.78 -16.49 5.62
N ILE A 261 -8.42 -15.49 6.46
CA ILE A 261 -7.06 -14.89 6.46
C ILE A 261 -6.02 -15.95 6.76
N ARG A 262 -6.28 -16.83 7.76
CA ARG A 262 -5.36 -17.92 8.15
C ARG A 262 -5.09 -18.84 6.95
N GLU A 263 -6.15 -19.36 6.35
CA GLU A 263 -6.07 -20.33 5.25
C GLU A 263 -5.38 -19.75 4.02
N VAL A 264 -5.60 -18.46 3.75
CA VAL A 264 -4.94 -17.72 2.67
C VAL A 264 -3.44 -17.58 2.96
N LEU A 265 -3.05 -17.18 4.18
CA LEU A 265 -1.65 -17.03 4.56
C LEU A 265 -0.91 -18.38 4.54
N GLU A 266 -1.51 -19.44 5.09
CA GLU A 266 -0.96 -20.80 5.06
C GLU A 266 -0.83 -21.32 3.61
N LEU A 267 -1.76 -20.95 2.73
CA LEU A 267 -1.68 -21.27 1.30
C LEU A 267 -0.50 -20.57 0.64
N LEU A 268 -0.32 -19.26 0.86
CA LEU A 268 0.83 -18.51 0.33
C LEU A 268 2.16 -19.10 0.84
N GLN A 269 2.25 -19.44 2.13
CA GLN A 269 3.44 -20.03 2.73
C GLN A 269 3.79 -21.38 2.11
N ARG A 270 2.80 -22.26 1.90
CA ARG A 270 2.96 -23.59 1.35
C ARG A 270 3.36 -23.57 -0.13
N GLU A 271 2.63 -22.77 -0.92
CA GLU A 271 2.80 -22.73 -2.38
C GLU A 271 3.95 -21.82 -2.83
N ARG A 272 4.42 -20.92 -1.96
CA ARG A 272 5.51 -19.96 -2.24
C ARG A 272 5.30 -19.12 -3.50
N TRP A 273 4.05 -18.79 -3.78
CA TRP A 273 3.76 -17.84 -4.85
C TRP A 273 4.33 -16.45 -4.53
N PRO A 274 4.82 -15.70 -5.52
CA PRO A 274 5.38 -14.37 -5.33
C PRO A 274 4.28 -13.31 -5.13
N ILE A 275 3.25 -13.64 -4.36
CA ILE A 275 2.12 -12.78 -4.06
C ILE A 275 2.38 -12.09 -2.72
N ARG A 276 2.31 -10.76 -2.71
CA ARG A 276 2.50 -9.97 -1.49
C ARG A 276 1.19 -9.88 -0.71
N ALA A 277 1.29 -9.85 0.62
CA ALA A 277 0.14 -9.77 1.51
C ALA A 277 0.16 -8.43 2.24
N HIS A 278 -0.66 -7.47 1.78
CA HIS A 278 -0.72 -6.13 2.36
C HIS A 278 -1.84 -6.04 3.40
N VAL A 279 -1.50 -5.69 4.63
CA VAL A 279 -2.47 -5.34 5.66
C VAL A 279 -3.26 -4.11 5.22
N GLU A 280 -4.58 -4.18 5.24
CA GLU A 280 -5.45 -3.03 5.06
C GLU A 280 -6.41 -2.89 6.24
N TYR A 281 -6.10 -1.94 7.14
CA TYR A 281 -6.88 -1.63 8.32
C TYR A 281 -8.03 -0.70 8.00
N GLU A 282 -9.27 -1.14 8.22
CA GLU A 282 -10.48 -0.35 7.99
C GLU A 282 -11.56 -0.48 9.07
N TYR A 283 -11.41 -1.39 10.02
CA TYR A 283 -12.38 -1.49 11.14
C TYR A 283 -12.23 -0.33 12.14
N ARG A 284 -13.18 -0.16 13.02
CA ARG A 284 -13.11 0.81 14.11
C ARG A 284 -12.38 0.18 15.31
N GLY A 285 -11.06 0.35 15.33
CA GLY A 285 -10.24 -0.06 16.46
C GLY A 285 -10.28 0.92 17.63
N ALA A 286 -9.87 0.46 18.81
CA ALA A 286 -9.75 1.30 20.00
C ALA A 286 -8.44 2.09 20.06
N GLY A 287 -7.42 1.67 19.28
CA GLY A 287 -6.10 2.28 19.24
C GLY A 287 -5.93 3.27 18.08
N SER A 288 -4.75 3.84 18.00
CA SER A 288 -4.30 4.62 16.83
C SER A 288 -4.16 3.71 15.60
N PRO A 289 -4.18 4.28 14.37
CA PRO A 289 -3.95 3.50 13.16
C PRO A 289 -2.66 2.66 13.19
N VAL A 290 -1.61 3.17 13.83
CA VAL A 290 -0.32 2.47 13.96
C VAL A 290 -0.46 1.25 14.87
N GLU A 291 -1.14 1.40 16.02
CA GLU A 291 -1.39 0.28 16.95
C GLU A 291 -2.28 -0.79 16.32
N GLU A 292 -3.31 -0.39 15.57
CA GLU A 292 -4.20 -1.35 14.92
C GLU A 292 -3.51 -2.12 13.77
N VAL A 293 -2.72 -1.43 12.94
CA VAL A 293 -1.90 -2.09 11.91
C VAL A 293 -0.89 -3.04 12.54
N ALA A 294 -0.25 -2.65 13.66
CA ALA A 294 0.65 -3.53 14.38
C ALA A 294 -0.07 -4.79 14.91
N ARG A 295 -1.30 -4.68 15.43
CA ARG A 295 -2.13 -5.83 15.84
C ARG A 295 -2.45 -6.76 14.67
N CYS A 296 -2.84 -6.19 13.51
CA CYS A 296 -3.06 -6.97 12.29
C CYS A 296 -1.79 -7.72 11.88
N TYR A 297 -0.64 -7.06 11.90
CA TYR A 297 0.63 -7.68 11.56
C TYR A 297 1.05 -8.75 12.59
N ASP A 298 0.79 -8.53 13.88
CA ASP A 298 1.02 -9.54 14.92
C ASP A 298 0.14 -10.79 14.71
N TYR A 299 -1.11 -10.63 14.25
CA TYR A 299 -1.94 -11.75 13.83
C TYR A 299 -1.28 -12.55 12.70
N VAL A 300 -0.82 -11.85 11.63
CA VAL A 300 -0.13 -12.47 10.49
C VAL A 300 1.12 -13.24 10.95
N LYS A 301 1.93 -12.63 11.82
CA LYS A 301 3.13 -13.30 12.39
C LYS A 301 2.79 -14.57 13.14
N ARG A 302 1.72 -14.57 13.94
CA ARG A 302 1.28 -15.78 14.67
C ARG A 302 0.77 -16.89 13.77
N VAL A 303 0.20 -16.54 12.61
CA VAL A 303 -0.28 -17.54 11.64
C VAL A 303 0.88 -18.16 10.89
N LEU A 304 1.90 -17.38 10.52
CA LEU A 304 3.01 -17.80 9.66
C LEU A 304 4.23 -18.30 10.44
N ALA A 305 4.22 -18.18 11.79
CA ALA A 305 5.27 -18.73 12.65
C ALA A 305 5.17 -20.26 12.69
#